data_c3b9f7f8acf19c348f5c326798669f7a
#
_entry.id   c3b9f7f8acf19c348f5c326798669f7a
#
_cell.length_a   1.000
_cell.length_b   1.000
_cell.length_c   1.000
_cell.angle_alpha   90.00
_cell.angle_beta   90.00
_cell.angle_gamma   90.00
#
_symmetry.space_group_name_H-M   'P 1'
#
loop_
_entity.id
_entity.type
_entity.pdbx_description
1 polymer ?
#
loop_
_entity_poly.entity_id
_entity_poly.type
_entity_poly.pdbx_seq_one_letter_code
_entity_poly.pdbx_strand_id
1 'polypeptide(L)'
;MGLGTTVISGAWTQEQAILLHNKQWNQIDLPNLLEEIESLGRQQRQELRNCLSVLIGHLLKWQYQPQYRSRSWLATLRIQRLDINDLLEDNFSLKSYIEEALCKAYLRGVELAVKETNLPNRTFPAECPYSLLEILDDRFYPGEPSESDTPSKAGGLMSVTAPRADVLAKG
;
A
#
# COMPACT_ATOMS: atom_id res chain seq x y z
N MET A 1 -8.15 -35.57 -22.24
CA MET A 1 -6.76 -35.61 -21.80
C MET A 1 -6.59 -34.52 -20.73
N GLY A 2 -6.53 -34.91 -19.48
CA GLY A 2 -6.38 -33.97 -18.36
C GLY A 2 -5.00 -33.33 -18.38
N LEU A 3 -4.95 -32.03 -18.52
CA LEU A 3 -3.80 -31.26 -18.14
C LEU A 3 -3.76 -31.30 -16.61
N GLY A 4 -2.95 -32.23 -16.09
CA GLY A 4 -2.68 -32.30 -14.66
C GLY A 4 -2.08 -30.98 -14.24
N THR A 5 -2.78 -30.27 -13.37
CA THR A 5 -2.22 -29.15 -12.61
C THR A 5 -1.11 -29.76 -11.77
N THR A 6 0.11 -29.72 -12.27
CA THR A 6 1.28 -30.12 -11.51
C THR A 6 1.36 -29.12 -10.35
N VAL A 7 1.04 -29.57 -9.15
CA VAL A 7 1.29 -28.79 -7.92
C VAL A 7 2.80 -28.62 -7.85
N ILE A 8 3.28 -27.45 -8.24
CA ILE A 8 4.70 -27.12 -8.17
C ILE A 8 5.07 -27.06 -6.70
N SER A 9 5.84 -28.08 -6.27
CA SER A 9 6.32 -28.15 -4.89
C SER A 9 7.55 -27.29 -4.70
N GLY A 10 7.78 -26.78 -3.47
CA GLY A 10 9.00 -26.06 -3.15
C GLY A 10 10.29 -26.84 -3.49
N ALA A 11 10.22 -28.16 -3.50
CA ALA A 11 11.33 -29.02 -3.91
C ALA A 11 11.65 -28.87 -5.41
N TRP A 12 10.64 -28.81 -6.27
CA TRP A 12 10.84 -28.62 -7.70
C TRP A 12 11.48 -27.27 -8.04
N THR A 13 11.01 -26.16 -7.40
CA THR A 13 11.60 -24.83 -7.61
C THR A 13 13.06 -24.76 -7.18
N GLN A 14 13.41 -25.41 -6.08
CA GLN A 14 14.79 -25.51 -5.62
C GLN A 14 15.66 -26.32 -6.60
N GLU A 15 15.15 -27.43 -7.11
CA GLU A 15 15.84 -28.23 -8.13
C GLU A 15 16.10 -27.43 -9.39
N GLN A 16 15.09 -26.74 -9.93
CA GLN A 16 15.24 -25.89 -11.12
C GLN A 16 16.26 -24.76 -10.88
N ALA A 17 16.24 -24.15 -9.69
CA ALA A 17 17.23 -23.12 -9.33
C ALA A 17 18.67 -23.66 -9.30
N ILE A 18 18.87 -24.87 -8.80
CA ILE A 18 20.18 -25.54 -8.79
C ILE A 18 20.63 -25.84 -10.22
N LEU A 19 19.75 -26.35 -11.07
CA LEU A 19 20.04 -26.64 -12.46
C LEU A 19 20.44 -25.37 -13.25
N LEU A 20 19.73 -24.27 -13.02
CA LEU A 20 20.05 -22.95 -13.58
C LEU A 20 21.42 -22.45 -13.12
N HIS A 21 21.67 -22.50 -11.81
CA HIS A 21 22.94 -22.06 -11.20
C HIS A 21 24.14 -22.85 -11.76
N ASN A 22 23.96 -24.17 -11.96
CA ASN A 22 24.98 -25.08 -12.49
C ASN A 22 25.04 -25.09 -14.04
N LYS A 23 24.23 -24.25 -14.71
CA LYS A 23 24.16 -24.17 -16.18
C LYS A 23 23.83 -25.50 -16.86
N GLN A 24 23.04 -26.34 -16.20
CA GLN A 24 22.61 -27.64 -16.69
C GLN A 24 21.35 -27.51 -17.56
N TRP A 25 21.47 -26.78 -18.66
CA TRP A 25 20.38 -26.35 -19.54
C TRP A 25 19.51 -27.50 -20.05
N ASN A 26 20.10 -28.65 -20.31
CA ASN A 26 19.40 -29.83 -20.86
C ASN A 26 18.49 -30.52 -19.83
N GLN A 27 18.62 -30.21 -18.55
CA GLN A 27 17.85 -30.80 -17.47
C GLN A 27 16.76 -29.88 -16.92
N ILE A 28 16.73 -28.64 -17.40
CA ILE A 28 15.74 -27.64 -16.98
C ILE A 28 14.38 -28.00 -17.59
N ASP A 29 13.36 -28.02 -16.76
CA ASP A 29 11.96 -28.11 -17.18
C ASP A 29 11.49 -26.72 -17.64
N LEU A 30 11.95 -26.33 -18.83
CA LEU A 30 11.74 -24.98 -19.37
C LEU A 30 10.26 -24.60 -19.51
N PRO A 31 9.35 -25.47 -19.99
CA PRO A 31 7.95 -25.12 -20.12
C PRO A 31 7.30 -24.75 -18.78
N ASN A 32 7.50 -25.58 -17.76
CA ASN A 32 6.95 -25.33 -16.43
C ASN A 32 7.63 -24.13 -15.74
N LEU A 33 8.93 -23.94 -15.97
CA LEU A 33 9.65 -22.78 -15.44
C LEU A 33 9.14 -21.47 -16.02
N LEU A 34 8.85 -21.40 -17.31
CA LEU A 34 8.26 -20.23 -17.96
C LEU A 34 6.86 -19.93 -17.41
N GLU A 35 6.03 -20.96 -17.28
CA GLU A 35 4.69 -20.82 -16.70
C GLU A 35 4.73 -20.26 -15.27
N GLU A 36 5.67 -20.76 -14.46
CA GLU A 36 5.84 -20.28 -13.09
C GLU A 36 6.29 -18.83 -13.03
N ILE A 37 7.28 -18.44 -13.84
CA ILE A 37 7.76 -17.05 -13.91
C ILE A 37 6.62 -16.10 -14.31
N GLU A 38 5.83 -16.47 -15.33
CA GLU A 38 4.69 -15.68 -15.77
C GLU A 38 3.60 -15.61 -14.69
N SER A 39 3.37 -16.72 -13.97
CA SER A 39 2.41 -16.80 -12.88
C SER A 39 2.79 -15.87 -11.73
N LEU A 40 4.06 -15.88 -11.32
CA LEU A 40 4.58 -14.96 -10.30
C LEU A 40 4.37 -13.51 -10.71
N GLY A 41 4.69 -13.14 -11.95
CA GLY A 41 4.48 -11.79 -12.44
C GLY A 41 3.00 -11.37 -12.43
N ARG A 42 2.08 -12.27 -12.77
CA ARG A 42 0.63 -12.01 -12.68
C ARG A 42 0.16 -11.83 -11.25
N GLN A 43 0.64 -12.65 -10.31
CA GLN A 43 0.30 -12.58 -8.89
C GLN A 43 0.76 -11.25 -8.27
N GLN A 44 2.00 -10.84 -8.51
CA GLN A 44 2.54 -9.58 -8.00
C GLN A 44 1.79 -8.36 -8.53
N ARG A 45 1.44 -8.33 -9.81
CA ARG A 45 0.60 -7.28 -10.39
C ARG A 45 -0.80 -7.26 -9.78
N GLN A 46 -1.37 -8.42 -9.50
CA GLN A 46 -2.68 -8.53 -8.86
C GLN A 46 -2.63 -8.02 -7.43
N GLU A 47 -1.58 -8.37 -6.67
CA GLU A 47 -1.38 -7.92 -5.30
C GLU A 47 -1.25 -6.38 -5.24
N LEU A 48 -0.42 -5.80 -6.09
CA LEU A 48 -0.30 -4.34 -6.19
C LEU A 48 -1.65 -3.67 -6.46
N ARG A 49 -2.45 -4.19 -7.40
CA ARG A 49 -3.80 -3.65 -7.66
C ARG A 49 -4.73 -3.79 -6.45
N ASN A 50 -4.63 -4.89 -5.72
CA ASN A 50 -5.45 -5.11 -4.52
C ASN A 50 -5.11 -4.08 -3.43
N CYS A 51 -3.82 -3.91 -3.12
CA CYS A 51 -3.36 -2.93 -2.14
C CYS A 51 -3.76 -1.51 -2.53
N LEU A 52 -3.55 -1.12 -3.78
CA LEU A 52 -3.98 0.19 -4.30
C LEU A 52 -5.50 0.37 -4.22
N SER A 53 -6.29 -0.65 -4.53
CA SER A 53 -7.76 -0.57 -4.46
C SER A 53 -8.25 -0.34 -3.04
N VAL A 54 -7.67 -1.02 -2.06
CA VAL A 54 -8.02 -0.86 -0.64
C VAL A 54 -7.58 0.52 -0.15
N LEU A 55 -6.37 0.96 -0.50
CA LEU A 55 -5.85 2.28 -0.13
C LEU A 55 -6.72 3.41 -0.69
N ILE A 56 -7.04 3.38 -1.98
CA ILE A 56 -7.91 4.37 -2.63
C ILE A 56 -9.30 4.36 -2.02
N GLY A 57 -9.90 3.20 -1.83
CA GLY A 57 -11.21 3.07 -1.19
C GLY A 57 -11.25 3.73 0.19
N HIS A 58 -10.20 3.57 0.99
CA HIS A 58 -10.09 4.19 2.31
C HIS A 58 -9.79 5.69 2.24
N LEU A 59 -9.02 6.18 1.25
CA LEU A 59 -8.85 7.61 1.01
C LEU A 59 -10.17 8.29 0.63
N LEU A 60 -10.96 7.65 -0.24
CA LEU A 60 -12.28 8.13 -0.61
C LEU A 60 -13.22 8.16 0.61
N LYS A 61 -13.27 7.11 1.40
CA LYS A 61 -14.05 7.09 2.65
C LYS A 61 -13.60 8.21 3.59
N TRP A 62 -12.30 8.38 3.75
CA TRP A 62 -11.71 9.41 4.59
C TRP A 62 -12.15 10.82 4.19
N GLN A 63 -12.19 11.09 2.89
CA GLN A 63 -12.60 12.37 2.35
C GLN A 63 -14.11 12.61 2.43
N TYR A 64 -14.92 11.61 2.04
CA TYR A 64 -16.36 11.77 1.86
C TYR A 64 -17.21 11.47 3.11
N GLN A 65 -16.61 10.88 4.12
CA GLN A 65 -17.27 10.63 5.41
C GLN A 65 -16.38 11.02 6.61
N PRO A 66 -16.01 12.30 6.76
CA PRO A 66 -15.13 12.75 7.82
C PRO A 66 -15.63 12.43 9.23
N GLN A 67 -16.94 12.39 9.42
CA GLN A 67 -17.60 12.06 10.70
C GLN A 67 -17.42 10.59 11.13
N TYR A 68 -17.04 9.70 10.21
CA TYR A 68 -16.81 8.28 10.48
C TYR A 68 -15.33 7.89 10.49
N ARG A 69 -14.43 8.86 10.38
CA ARG A 69 -13.00 8.61 10.47
C ARG A 69 -12.67 7.87 11.75
N SER A 70 -11.83 6.86 11.65
CA SER A 70 -11.50 5.98 12.76
C SER A 70 -10.03 5.58 12.76
N ARG A 71 -9.54 5.12 13.92
CA ARG A 71 -8.19 4.55 14.04
C ARG A 71 -8.00 3.32 13.14
N SER A 72 -9.07 2.57 12.92
CA SER A 72 -9.04 1.40 12.02
C SER A 72 -8.80 1.83 10.57
N TRP A 73 -9.48 2.87 10.09
CA TRP A 73 -9.25 3.41 8.75
C TRP A 73 -7.82 3.94 8.59
N LEU A 74 -7.35 4.66 9.60
CA LEU A 74 -5.98 5.18 9.62
C LEU A 74 -4.94 4.06 9.58
N ALA A 75 -5.15 2.99 10.34
CA ALA A 75 -4.29 1.81 10.33
C ALA A 75 -4.27 1.15 8.95
N THR A 76 -5.44 0.97 8.31
CA THR A 76 -5.53 0.42 6.97
C THR A 76 -4.76 1.26 5.95
N LEU A 77 -4.94 2.59 5.96
CA LEU A 77 -4.19 3.49 5.07
C LEU A 77 -2.67 3.31 5.22
N ARG A 78 -2.18 3.24 6.45
CA ARG A 78 -0.75 3.06 6.74
C ARG A 78 -0.22 1.69 6.31
N ILE A 79 -0.96 0.62 6.63
CA ILE A 79 -0.57 -0.75 6.28
C ILE A 79 -0.50 -0.90 4.77
N GLN A 80 -1.51 -0.42 4.04
CA GLN A 80 -1.51 -0.56 2.58
C GLN A 80 -0.37 0.22 1.91
N ARG A 81 0.04 1.37 2.47
CA ARG A 81 1.23 2.09 2.00
C ARG A 81 2.52 1.31 2.22
N LEU A 82 2.67 0.69 3.38
CA LEU A 82 3.81 -0.18 3.67
C LEU A 82 3.84 -1.37 2.71
N ASP A 83 2.72 -2.09 2.56
CA ASP A 83 2.62 -3.26 1.68
C ASP A 83 2.97 -2.90 0.22
N ILE A 84 2.52 -1.74 -0.28
CA ILE A 84 2.85 -1.26 -1.63
C ILE A 84 4.35 -0.95 -1.75
N ASN A 85 4.93 -0.28 -0.76
CA ASN A 85 6.35 0.03 -0.78
C ASN A 85 7.21 -1.24 -0.78
N ASP A 86 6.90 -2.21 0.05
CA ASP A 86 7.58 -3.51 0.11
C ASP A 86 7.47 -4.24 -1.24
N LEU A 87 6.27 -4.28 -1.84
CA LEU A 87 6.07 -4.86 -3.17
C LEU A 87 6.92 -4.19 -4.26
N LEU A 88 7.05 -2.86 -4.22
CA LEU A 88 7.83 -2.10 -5.19
C LEU A 88 9.34 -2.22 -4.98
N GLU A 89 9.78 -2.40 -3.72
CA GLU A 89 11.19 -2.66 -3.39
C GLU A 89 11.62 -4.05 -3.83
N ASP A 90 10.80 -5.06 -3.55
CA ASP A 90 11.09 -6.45 -3.89
C ASP A 90 10.95 -6.75 -5.39
N ASN A 91 10.13 -5.97 -6.11
CA ASN A 91 9.78 -6.26 -7.50
C ASN A 91 9.98 -5.05 -8.42
N PHE A 92 11.18 -4.90 -8.93
CA PHE A 92 11.55 -3.77 -9.81
C PHE A 92 10.61 -3.58 -11.01
N SER A 93 10.11 -4.67 -11.58
CA SER A 93 9.19 -4.64 -12.73
C SER A 93 7.84 -3.98 -12.43
N LEU A 94 7.42 -3.93 -11.16
CA LEU A 94 6.18 -3.29 -10.75
C LEU A 94 6.24 -1.77 -10.83
N LYS A 95 7.43 -1.16 -10.77
CA LYS A 95 7.60 0.30 -10.86
C LYS A 95 7.12 0.86 -12.20
N SER A 96 7.32 0.11 -13.28
CA SER A 96 6.82 0.50 -14.61
C SER A 96 5.33 0.23 -14.80
N TYR A 97 4.74 -0.61 -13.97
CA TYR A 97 3.34 -1.02 -14.04
C TYR A 97 2.41 -0.19 -13.14
N ILE A 98 2.95 0.58 -12.17
CA ILE A 98 2.18 1.19 -11.09
C ILE A 98 1.10 2.17 -11.60
N GLU A 99 1.37 2.94 -12.63
CA GLU A 99 0.40 3.89 -13.22
C GLU A 99 -0.79 3.15 -13.83
N GLU A 100 -0.53 2.07 -14.57
CA GLU A 100 -1.59 1.21 -15.10
C GLU A 100 -2.37 0.52 -13.97
N ALA A 101 -1.66 0.07 -12.94
CA ALA A 101 -2.27 -0.53 -11.76
C ALA A 101 -3.19 0.45 -11.04
N LEU A 102 -2.80 1.72 -10.92
CA LEU A 102 -3.59 2.78 -10.31
C LEU A 102 -4.92 2.98 -11.04
N CYS A 103 -4.89 3.10 -12.37
CA CYS A 103 -6.10 3.24 -13.18
C CYS A 103 -7.07 2.07 -12.97
N LYS A 104 -6.56 0.83 -12.95
CA LYS A 104 -7.37 -0.37 -12.71
C LYS A 104 -7.86 -0.49 -11.27
N ALA A 105 -7.06 -0.04 -10.32
CA ALA A 105 -7.39 -0.09 -8.90
C ALA A 105 -8.46 0.93 -8.51
N TYR A 106 -8.49 2.08 -9.17
CA TYR A 106 -9.44 3.14 -8.86
C TYR A 106 -10.89 2.67 -8.92
N LEU A 107 -11.28 2.00 -9.98
CA LEU A 107 -12.66 1.48 -10.14
C LEU A 107 -13.05 0.56 -8.97
N ARG A 108 -12.16 -0.34 -8.57
CA ARG A 108 -12.37 -1.23 -7.42
C ARG A 108 -12.39 -0.47 -6.09
N GLY A 109 -11.56 0.56 -5.96
CA GLY A 109 -11.53 1.44 -4.80
C GLY A 109 -12.85 2.20 -4.62
N VAL A 110 -13.45 2.68 -5.72
CA VAL A 110 -14.78 3.30 -5.71
C VAL A 110 -15.86 2.30 -5.27
N GLU A 111 -15.86 1.09 -5.85
CA GLU A 111 -16.81 0.03 -5.44
C GLU A 111 -16.68 -0.31 -3.95
N LEU A 112 -15.46 -0.38 -3.42
CA LEU A 112 -15.22 -0.57 -2.00
C LEU A 112 -15.80 0.59 -1.17
N ALA A 113 -15.54 1.83 -1.59
CA ALA A 113 -16.05 3.01 -0.92
C ALA A 113 -17.58 3.04 -0.93
N VAL A 114 -18.23 2.78 -2.07
CA VAL A 114 -19.70 2.67 -2.20
C VAL A 114 -20.27 1.64 -1.23
N LYS A 115 -19.69 0.44 -1.22
CA LYS A 115 -20.11 -0.67 -0.35
C LYS A 115 -20.03 -0.32 1.13
N GLU A 116 -18.95 0.33 1.54
CA GLU A 116 -18.67 0.56 2.96
C GLU A 116 -19.25 1.88 3.49
N THR A 117 -19.52 2.86 2.61
CA THR A 117 -20.09 4.15 3.01
C THR A 117 -21.61 4.23 2.78
N ASN A 118 -22.14 3.34 1.94
CA ASN A 118 -23.52 3.40 1.46
C ASN A 118 -23.85 4.70 0.69
N LEU A 119 -22.82 5.42 0.23
CA LEU A 119 -22.99 6.57 -0.65
C LEU A 119 -23.19 6.11 -2.09
N PRO A 120 -24.00 6.84 -2.89
CA PRO A 120 -24.21 6.48 -4.29
C PRO A 120 -22.91 6.66 -5.10
N ASN A 121 -22.70 5.83 -6.11
CA ASN A 121 -21.49 5.85 -6.96
C ASN A 121 -21.19 7.25 -7.52
N ARG A 122 -22.23 8.00 -7.93
CA ARG A 122 -22.12 9.37 -8.44
C ARG A 122 -21.50 10.40 -7.47
N THR A 123 -21.36 10.03 -6.20
CA THR A 123 -20.70 10.86 -5.19
C THR A 123 -19.20 10.94 -5.45
N PHE A 124 -18.62 9.88 -6.02
CA PHE A 124 -17.21 9.78 -6.26
C PHE A 124 -16.84 10.25 -7.67
N PRO A 125 -15.67 10.89 -7.88
CA PRO A 125 -15.21 11.31 -9.19
C PRO A 125 -15.15 10.16 -10.19
N ALA A 126 -15.28 10.46 -11.48
CA ALA A 126 -15.14 9.46 -12.53
C ALA A 126 -13.67 8.98 -12.70
N GLU A 127 -12.71 9.84 -12.36
CA GLU A 127 -11.27 9.58 -12.39
C GLU A 127 -10.67 9.77 -11.00
N CYS A 128 -9.54 9.13 -10.75
CA CYS A 128 -8.85 9.23 -9.47
C CYS A 128 -8.47 10.70 -9.18
N PRO A 129 -8.97 11.30 -8.09
CA PRO A 129 -8.68 12.70 -7.78
C PRO A 129 -7.30 12.90 -7.14
N TYR A 130 -6.59 11.81 -6.86
CA TYR A 130 -5.29 11.83 -6.19
C TYR A 130 -4.18 11.41 -7.15
N SER A 131 -3.06 12.09 -7.11
CA SER A 131 -1.84 11.66 -7.79
C SER A 131 -1.21 10.46 -7.09
N LEU A 132 -0.38 9.70 -7.80
CA LEU A 132 0.35 8.58 -7.21
C LEU A 132 1.22 9.01 -6.02
N LEU A 133 1.85 10.19 -6.11
CA LEU A 133 2.68 10.73 -5.03
C LEU A 133 1.86 11.00 -3.76
N GLU A 134 0.67 11.58 -3.91
CA GLU A 134 -0.24 11.82 -2.78
C GLU A 134 -0.72 10.49 -2.16
N ILE A 135 -1.12 9.53 -3.00
CA ILE A 135 -1.59 8.22 -2.52
C ILE A 135 -0.54 7.53 -1.65
N LEU A 136 0.73 7.60 -2.04
CA LEU A 136 1.85 6.96 -1.35
C LEU A 136 2.46 7.81 -0.22
N ASP A 137 2.13 9.09 -0.10
CA ASP A 137 2.64 9.94 0.99
C ASP A 137 1.94 9.58 2.31
N ASP A 138 2.71 9.17 3.30
CA ASP A 138 2.22 8.80 4.64
C ASP A 138 1.50 9.93 5.37
N ARG A 139 1.73 11.17 4.96
CA ARG A 139 1.12 12.37 5.55
C ARG A 139 -0.09 12.85 4.78
N PHE A 140 -0.38 12.27 3.64
CA PHE A 140 -1.52 12.66 2.82
C PHE A 140 -2.82 12.03 3.33
N TYR A 141 -3.73 12.88 3.75
CA TYR A 141 -5.10 12.55 4.16
C TYR A 141 -6.05 13.57 3.53
N PRO A 142 -6.87 13.17 2.52
CA PRO A 142 -7.69 14.10 1.77
C PRO A 142 -8.86 14.65 2.59
N GLY A 143 -9.31 15.84 2.23
CA GLY A 143 -10.44 16.52 2.87
C GLY A 143 -10.04 17.43 4.03
N GLU A 144 -11.03 18.07 4.63
CA GLU A 144 -10.81 18.98 5.77
C GLU A 144 -10.30 18.22 7.01
N PRO A 145 -9.33 18.78 7.73
CA PRO A 145 -8.89 18.20 9.01
C PRO A 145 -10.06 18.06 9.98
N SER A 146 -10.11 16.96 10.71
CA SER A 146 -11.05 16.77 11.81
C SER A 146 -10.32 16.75 13.16
N GLU A 147 -11.04 16.97 14.25
CA GLU A 147 -10.44 16.93 15.59
C GLU A 147 -9.77 15.59 15.91
N SER A 148 -10.20 14.52 15.25
CA SER A 148 -9.59 13.18 15.37
C SER A 148 -8.26 13.03 14.65
N ASP A 149 -7.91 13.96 13.74
CA ASP A 149 -6.68 13.92 12.95
C ASP A 149 -5.48 14.53 13.68
N THR A 150 -5.74 15.26 14.76
CA THR A 150 -4.66 15.79 15.59
C THR A 150 -4.03 14.67 16.41
N PRO A 151 -2.69 14.45 16.30
CA PRO A 151 -2.02 13.55 17.22
C PRO A 151 -2.27 14.06 18.64
N SER A 152 -2.84 13.20 19.48
CA SER A 152 -3.00 13.50 20.90
C SER A 152 -1.68 14.05 21.43
N LYS A 153 -1.68 15.30 21.87
CA LYS A 153 -0.60 15.88 22.69
C LYS A 153 -0.59 15.16 24.03
N ALA A 154 -0.06 13.95 24.05
CA ALA A 154 0.34 13.31 25.28
C ALA A 154 1.78 13.74 25.56
N GLY A 155 1.93 14.62 26.51
CA GLY A 155 3.24 15.02 27.00
C GLY A 155 3.19 16.44 27.54
N GLY A 156 2.86 16.55 28.83
CA GLY A 156 2.87 17.80 29.54
C GLY A 156 4.17 18.55 29.31
N LEU A 157 4.05 19.82 28.98
CA LEU A 157 5.12 20.78 29.16
C LEU A 157 5.44 20.80 30.65
N MET A 158 6.56 20.20 31.03
CA MET A 158 7.24 20.62 32.24
C MET A 158 7.78 22.03 31.97
N SER A 159 7.12 22.99 32.57
CA SER A 159 7.61 24.35 32.71
C SER A 159 8.98 24.28 33.38
N VAL A 160 10.04 24.43 32.64
CA VAL A 160 11.36 24.72 33.19
C VAL A 160 11.36 26.21 33.49
N THR A 161 11.11 26.52 34.73
CA THR A 161 11.31 27.87 35.31
C THR A 161 12.79 28.21 35.17
N ALA A 162 13.11 29.19 34.36
CA ALA A 162 14.45 29.77 34.33
C ALA A 162 14.78 30.40 35.67
N PRO A 163 15.96 30.22 36.24
CA PRO A 163 16.36 30.92 37.43
C PRO A 163 16.61 32.41 37.09
N ARG A 164 15.96 33.27 37.86
CA ARG A 164 16.22 34.69 37.88
C ARG A 164 17.69 34.93 38.19
N ALA A 165 18.34 35.68 37.31
CA ALA A 165 19.58 36.37 37.66
C ALA A 165 19.17 37.64 38.38
N ASP A 166 19.31 37.62 39.70
CA ASP A 166 19.28 38.82 40.51
C ASP A 166 20.65 39.00 41.19
N VAL A 167 21.17 40.16 40.91
CA VAL A 167 21.91 41.03 41.81
C VAL A 167 23.35 40.61 42.17
N LEU A 168 24.25 41.44 41.74
CA LEU A 168 25.13 42.16 42.70
C LEU A 168 25.76 43.36 41.99
N ALA A 169 25.12 44.54 42.23
CA ALA A 169 25.82 45.79 42.27
C ALA A 169 26.13 46.01 43.76
N LYS A 170 27.39 46.15 44.05
CA LYS A 170 27.99 47.12 45.04
C LYS A 170 29.32 46.62 45.56
N GLY A 171 30.28 47.44 45.39
CA GLY A 171 31.54 47.40 46.10
C GLY A 171 32.67 47.93 45.28
#